data_351c42fe979384bd42f6a645262ec19a
#
_entry.id   351c42fe979384bd42f6a645262ec19a
#
_cell.length_a   1.000
_cell.length_b   1.000
_cell.length_c   1.000
_cell.angle_alpha   90.00
_cell.angle_beta   90.00
_cell.angle_gamma   90.00
#
_symmetry.space_group_name_H-M   'P 1'
#
loop_
_entity.id
_entity.type
_entity.pdbx_description
1 polymer ?
#
loop_
_entity_poly.entity_id
_entity_poly.type
_entity_poly.pdbx_seq_one_letter_code
_entity_poly.pdbx_strand_id
1 'polypeptide(L)'
;MIIWFAVVGVVLTWAVFQSPALDYRLVALGAVLPVTESPWGAGFLHTLLAPTLVLLVIMLVTTGRRLVRRRWLGLPIGMYLHLVLDGAWMWTETFWWPVLDRSFTPGSAPEFSRGWWSLVLDVAGVAVGVWAWRRFGLDDPERRSRFLRTGQLDRTFVTGGRG
;
A
#
# COMPACT_ATOMS: atom_id res chain seq x y z
N MET A 1 12.95 3.00 0.07
CA MET A 1 11.94 1.92 -0.25
C MET A 1 10.52 2.44 -0.51
N ILE A 2 10.33 3.76 -0.62
CA ILE A 2 9.00 4.37 -0.82
C ILE A 2 8.35 3.89 -2.14
N ILE A 3 9.14 3.89 -3.23
CA ILE A 3 8.65 3.49 -4.55
C ILE A 3 8.26 2.02 -4.56
N TRP A 4 9.06 1.16 -3.93
CA TRP A 4 8.78 -0.25 -3.77
C TRP A 4 7.42 -0.50 -3.13
N PHE A 5 7.18 0.07 -1.94
CA PHE A 5 5.92 -0.12 -1.22
C PHE A 5 4.71 0.41 -1.99
N ALA A 6 4.82 1.64 -2.53
CA ALA A 6 3.72 2.24 -3.28
C ALA A 6 3.32 1.42 -4.50
N VAL A 7 4.30 1.06 -5.34
CA VAL A 7 4.05 0.42 -6.62
C VAL A 7 3.67 -1.05 -6.46
N VAL A 8 4.44 -1.80 -5.67
CA VAL A 8 4.17 -3.22 -5.44
C VAL A 8 2.87 -3.41 -4.68
N GLY A 9 2.56 -2.53 -3.71
CA GLY A 9 1.28 -2.52 -3.01
C GLY A 9 0.10 -2.34 -3.96
N VAL A 10 0.19 -1.39 -4.90
CA VAL A 10 -0.85 -1.18 -5.93
C VAL A 10 -0.99 -2.40 -6.84
N VAL A 11 0.13 -2.94 -7.34
CA VAL A 11 0.13 -4.09 -8.27
C VAL A 11 -0.43 -5.34 -7.59
N LEU A 12 -0.01 -5.65 -6.38
CA LEU A 12 -0.53 -6.79 -5.62
C LEU A 12 -2.02 -6.64 -5.32
N THR A 13 -2.44 -5.45 -4.87
CA THR A 13 -3.86 -5.18 -4.62
C THR A 13 -4.68 -5.37 -5.90
N TRP A 14 -4.18 -4.85 -7.03
CA TRP A 14 -4.86 -5.03 -8.30
C TRP A 14 -4.92 -6.50 -8.73
N ALA A 15 -3.82 -7.24 -8.58
CA ALA A 15 -3.77 -8.67 -8.95
C ALA A 15 -4.78 -9.51 -8.15
N VAL A 16 -4.97 -9.18 -6.87
CA VAL A 16 -5.88 -9.94 -5.99
C VAL A 16 -7.33 -9.51 -6.16
N PHE A 17 -7.60 -8.21 -6.13
CA PHE A 17 -8.98 -7.71 -6.06
C PHE A 17 -9.59 -7.37 -7.43
N GLN A 18 -8.79 -6.94 -8.40
CA GLN A 18 -9.24 -6.50 -9.74
C GLN A 18 -10.49 -5.60 -9.70
N SER A 19 -10.60 -4.78 -8.66
CA SER A 19 -11.80 -4.01 -8.37
C SER A 19 -11.71 -2.59 -8.93
N PRO A 20 -12.58 -2.21 -9.88
CA PRO A 20 -12.61 -0.84 -10.38
C PRO A 20 -13.20 0.15 -9.36
N ALA A 21 -13.78 -0.32 -8.26
CA ALA A 21 -14.37 0.54 -7.24
C ALA A 21 -13.37 0.95 -6.14
N LEU A 22 -12.19 0.35 -6.13
CA LEU A 22 -11.11 0.67 -5.18
C LEU A 22 -10.33 1.89 -5.68
N ASP A 23 -9.95 2.76 -4.76
CA ASP A 23 -9.03 3.87 -5.06
C ASP A 23 -7.58 3.40 -4.83
N TYR A 24 -6.87 3.11 -5.91
CA TYR A 24 -5.50 2.60 -5.85
C TYR A 24 -4.47 3.66 -5.40
N ARG A 25 -4.84 4.94 -5.42
CA ARG A 25 -4.01 6.01 -4.84
C ARG A 25 -4.00 5.90 -3.33
N LEU A 26 -5.16 5.54 -2.73
CA LEU A 26 -5.25 5.29 -1.29
C LEU A 26 -4.48 4.03 -0.88
N VAL A 27 -4.41 3.01 -1.77
CA VAL A 27 -3.53 1.85 -1.55
C VAL A 27 -2.06 2.28 -1.52
N ALA A 28 -1.62 3.08 -2.51
CA ALA A 28 -0.26 3.59 -2.54
C ALA A 28 0.05 4.44 -1.30
N LEU A 29 -0.87 5.33 -0.92
CA LEU A 29 -0.74 6.15 0.27
C LEU A 29 -0.63 5.29 1.54
N GLY A 30 -1.52 4.32 1.71
CA GLY A 30 -1.49 3.40 2.85
C GLY A 30 -0.20 2.59 2.92
N ALA A 31 0.32 2.14 1.77
CA ALA A 31 1.57 1.39 1.70
C ALA A 31 2.81 2.24 2.03
N VAL A 32 2.75 3.56 1.88
CA VAL A 32 3.85 4.47 2.21
C VAL A 32 3.72 5.05 3.61
N LEU A 33 2.51 5.11 4.15
CA LEU A 33 2.23 5.80 5.41
C LEU A 33 3.14 5.35 6.57
N PRO A 34 3.38 4.04 6.82
CA PRO A 34 4.27 3.62 7.90
C PRO A 34 5.72 4.08 7.73
N VAL A 35 6.20 4.27 6.49
CA VAL A 35 7.56 4.78 6.22
C VAL A 35 7.79 6.15 6.86
N THR A 36 6.73 6.93 7.10
CA THR A 36 6.84 8.25 7.73
C THR A 36 7.34 8.18 9.17
N GLU A 37 7.18 7.04 9.84
CA GLU A 37 7.73 6.82 11.19
C GLU A 37 9.19 6.40 11.20
N SER A 38 9.70 5.87 10.07
CA SER A 38 11.04 5.26 9.99
C SER A 38 12.19 6.13 10.50
N PRO A 39 12.19 7.48 10.38
CA PRO A 39 13.24 8.32 10.96
C PRO A 39 13.33 8.24 12.50
N TRP A 40 12.27 7.86 13.15
CA TRP A 40 12.19 7.73 14.62
C TRP A 40 12.13 6.27 15.10
N GLY A 41 12.20 5.32 14.16
CA GLY A 41 12.07 3.88 14.41
C GLY A 41 10.71 3.33 13.97
N ALA A 42 10.53 2.01 14.07
CA ALA A 42 9.25 1.36 13.84
C ALA A 42 8.29 1.70 14.97
N GLY A 43 7.34 2.56 14.69
CA GLY A 43 6.38 3.07 15.65
C GLY A 43 5.01 2.40 15.56
N PHE A 44 3.97 3.15 15.93
CA PHE A 44 2.58 2.66 15.98
C PHE A 44 2.06 2.16 14.62
N LEU A 45 2.44 2.80 13.51
CA LEU A 45 1.98 2.41 12.17
C LEU A 45 2.55 1.07 11.70
N HIS A 46 3.62 0.56 12.34
CA HIS A 46 4.17 -0.77 12.08
C HIS A 46 3.51 -1.87 12.93
N THR A 47 2.53 -1.52 13.77
CA THR A 47 1.74 -2.51 14.52
C THR A 47 0.58 -3.03 13.69
N LEU A 48 0.15 -4.26 13.95
CA LEU A 48 -1.08 -4.82 13.37
C LEU A 48 -2.33 -4.03 13.79
N LEU A 49 -2.26 -3.36 14.94
CA LEU A 49 -3.36 -2.55 15.48
C LEU A 49 -3.66 -1.35 14.59
N ALA A 50 -2.65 -0.65 14.06
CA ALA A 50 -2.84 0.57 13.29
C ALA A 50 -3.75 0.39 12.04
N PRO A 51 -3.45 -0.51 11.08
CA PRO A 51 -4.34 -0.73 9.93
C PRO A 51 -5.70 -1.28 10.35
N THR A 52 -5.76 -2.06 11.44
CA THR A 52 -7.02 -2.58 11.98
C THR A 52 -7.91 -1.47 12.50
N LEU A 53 -7.36 -0.49 13.23
CA LEU A 53 -8.10 0.68 13.69
C LEU A 53 -8.57 1.54 12.52
N VAL A 54 -7.71 1.78 11.54
CA VAL A 54 -8.09 2.53 10.32
C VAL A 54 -9.23 1.83 9.59
N LEU A 55 -9.16 0.50 9.44
CA LEU A 55 -10.22 -0.30 8.86
C LEU A 55 -11.54 -0.15 9.66
N LEU A 56 -11.47 -0.29 10.97
CA LEU A 56 -12.64 -0.17 11.86
C LEU A 56 -13.28 1.20 11.74
N VAL A 57 -12.50 2.27 11.80
CA VAL A 57 -12.99 3.66 11.65
C VAL A 57 -13.68 3.83 10.29
N ILE A 58 -13.06 3.35 9.19
CA ILE A 58 -13.67 3.44 7.86
C ILE A 58 -14.99 2.67 7.83
N MET A 59 -15.05 1.48 8.40
CA MET A 59 -16.26 0.66 8.43
C MET A 59 -17.40 1.35 9.21
N LEU A 60 -17.09 1.98 10.32
CA LEU A 60 -18.06 2.70 11.16
C LEU A 60 -18.56 3.98 10.49
N VAL A 61 -17.63 4.83 10.03
CA VAL A 61 -17.95 6.13 9.42
C VAL A 61 -18.69 6.00 8.09
N THR A 62 -18.42 4.91 7.36
CA THR A 62 -19.06 4.66 6.06
C THR A 62 -20.25 3.71 6.12
N THR A 63 -20.84 3.50 7.30
CA THR A 63 -22.04 2.69 7.47
C THR A 63 -23.16 3.21 6.57
N GLY A 64 -23.79 2.32 5.78
CA GLY A 64 -24.80 2.69 4.79
C GLY A 64 -24.26 3.26 3.46
N ARG A 65 -22.98 3.64 3.37
CA ARG A 65 -22.38 4.27 2.18
C ARG A 65 -21.42 3.32 1.45
N ARG A 66 -21.94 2.27 0.84
CA ARG A 66 -21.15 1.19 0.22
C ARG A 66 -20.09 1.66 -0.78
N LEU A 67 -20.39 2.65 -1.63
CA LEU A 67 -19.46 3.15 -2.65
C LEU A 67 -18.29 3.91 -2.01
N VAL A 68 -18.59 4.75 -1.01
CA VAL A 68 -17.56 5.48 -0.25
C VAL A 68 -16.65 4.49 0.47
N ARG A 69 -17.23 3.50 1.15
CA ARG A 69 -16.48 2.46 1.84
C ARG A 69 -15.51 1.73 0.91
N ARG A 70 -16.00 1.24 -0.25
CA ARG A 70 -15.15 0.53 -1.22
C ARG A 70 -13.94 1.35 -1.66
N ARG A 71 -14.12 2.64 -1.82
CA ARG A 71 -13.05 3.55 -2.19
C ARG A 71 -12.00 3.66 -1.08
N TRP A 72 -12.45 3.90 0.16
CA TRP A 72 -11.56 4.13 1.31
C TRP A 72 -10.87 2.87 1.83
N LEU A 73 -11.38 1.68 1.54
CA LEU A 73 -10.72 0.41 1.89
C LEU A 73 -9.30 0.30 1.29
N GLY A 74 -8.98 1.05 0.25
CA GLY A 74 -7.62 1.12 -0.28
C GLY A 74 -6.57 1.50 0.76
N LEU A 75 -6.90 2.40 1.68
CA LEU A 75 -5.96 2.88 2.70
C LEU A 75 -5.50 1.78 3.66
N PRO A 76 -6.37 1.09 4.41
CA PRO A 76 -5.95 0.01 5.29
C PRO A 76 -5.37 -1.19 4.54
N ILE A 77 -5.84 -1.49 3.32
CA ILE A 77 -5.24 -2.53 2.48
C ILE A 77 -3.78 -2.19 2.18
N GLY A 78 -3.47 -0.93 1.82
CA GLY A 78 -2.10 -0.48 1.61
C GLY A 78 -1.24 -0.62 2.87
N MET A 79 -1.76 -0.23 4.04
CA MET A 79 -1.04 -0.37 5.31
C MET A 79 -0.75 -1.85 5.65
N TYR A 80 -1.72 -2.76 5.48
CA TYR A 80 -1.47 -4.19 5.65
C TYR A 80 -0.41 -4.72 4.69
N LEU A 81 -0.47 -4.30 3.43
CA LEU A 81 0.54 -4.70 2.44
C LEU A 81 1.93 -4.16 2.78
N HIS A 82 2.02 -2.95 3.34
CA HIS A 82 3.29 -2.46 3.87
C HIS A 82 3.87 -3.42 4.91
N LEU A 83 3.09 -3.78 5.93
CA LEU A 83 3.52 -4.72 6.97
C LEU A 83 3.95 -6.08 6.40
N VAL A 84 3.26 -6.55 5.35
CA VAL A 84 3.61 -7.80 4.66
C VAL A 84 4.92 -7.65 3.89
N LEU A 85 5.06 -6.62 3.08
CA LEU A 85 6.23 -6.37 2.23
C LEU A 85 7.49 -6.04 3.04
N ASP A 86 7.29 -5.39 4.18
CA ASP A 86 8.37 -5.04 5.10
C ASP A 86 8.81 -6.23 5.97
N GLY A 87 8.00 -7.29 6.06
CA GLY A 87 8.26 -8.42 6.94
C GLY A 87 8.08 -8.08 8.42
N ALA A 88 7.20 -7.12 8.73
CA ALA A 88 6.97 -6.61 10.07
C ALA A 88 6.63 -7.70 11.09
N TRP A 89 6.02 -8.81 10.66
CA TRP A 89 5.72 -9.97 11.53
C TRP A 89 6.97 -10.63 12.14
N MET A 90 8.15 -10.40 11.59
CA MET A 90 9.42 -10.91 12.14
C MET A 90 9.84 -10.15 13.41
N TRP A 91 9.30 -8.95 13.60
CA TRP A 91 9.56 -8.09 14.75
C TRP A 91 8.37 -8.17 15.72
N THR A 92 8.29 -9.30 16.42
CA THR A 92 7.11 -9.69 17.21
C THR A 92 6.72 -8.68 18.28
N GLU A 93 7.67 -8.00 18.90
CA GLU A 93 7.43 -7.04 19.98
C GLU A 93 6.62 -5.83 19.50
N THR A 94 7.01 -5.21 18.38
CA THR A 94 6.30 -4.06 17.82
C THR A 94 5.03 -4.49 17.07
N PHE A 95 5.13 -5.54 16.23
CA PHE A 95 4.03 -5.97 15.36
C PHE A 95 2.77 -6.38 16.14
N TRP A 96 2.94 -7.18 17.21
CA TRP A 96 1.84 -7.70 18.02
C TRP A 96 1.43 -6.80 19.16
N TRP A 97 2.04 -5.63 19.31
CA TRP A 97 1.59 -4.70 20.35
C TRP A 97 0.12 -4.30 20.14
N PRO A 98 -0.69 -4.19 21.21
CA PRO A 98 -0.45 -4.41 22.64
C PRO A 98 -0.79 -5.82 23.13
N VAL A 99 -0.93 -6.80 22.24
CA VAL A 99 -1.44 -8.15 22.55
C VAL A 99 -0.41 -8.97 23.33
N LEU A 100 0.86 -8.96 22.88
CA LEU A 100 1.94 -9.73 23.50
C LEU A 100 2.69 -8.94 24.58
N ASP A 101 2.83 -7.65 24.40
CA ASP A 101 3.46 -6.77 25.39
C ASP A 101 2.66 -5.46 25.52
N ARG A 102 2.54 -4.96 26.74
CA ARG A 102 1.89 -3.68 27.04
C ARG A 102 2.87 -2.51 26.97
N SER A 103 4.17 -2.77 27.15
CA SER A 103 5.21 -1.77 26.96
C SER A 103 5.44 -1.56 25.48
N PHE A 104 5.15 -0.35 24.97
CA PHE A 104 5.48 -0.01 23.61
C PHE A 104 6.96 0.35 23.51
N THR A 105 7.74 -0.55 22.90
CA THR A 105 9.14 -0.29 22.60
C THR A 105 9.28 -0.07 21.09
N PRO A 106 9.59 1.17 20.63
CA PRO A 106 9.87 1.40 19.24
C PRO A 106 11.03 0.51 18.78
N GLY A 107 10.78 -0.33 17.78
CA GLY A 107 11.83 -1.14 17.16
C GLY A 107 12.73 -0.32 16.22
N SER A 108 13.82 -0.91 15.76
CA SER A 108 14.57 -0.35 14.64
C SER A 108 13.69 -0.45 13.38
N ALA A 109 13.56 0.65 12.63
CA ALA A 109 12.82 0.60 11.37
C ALA A 109 13.56 -0.32 10.38
N PRO A 110 12.92 -1.39 9.90
CA PRO A 110 13.58 -2.37 9.03
C PRO A 110 14.12 -1.74 7.75
N GLU A 111 13.49 -0.68 7.26
CA GLU A 111 13.89 0.02 6.05
C GLU A 111 15.30 0.63 6.14
N PHE A 112 15.70 1.10 7.33
CA PHE A 112 17.05 1.65 7.53
C PHE A 112 18.07 0.56 7.84
N SER A 113 17.66 -0.54 8.47
CA SER A 113 18.58 -1.66 8.77
C SER A 113 19.06 -2.40 7.51
N ARG A 114 18.30 -2.31 6.41
CA ARG A 114 18.62 -2.97 5.13
C ARG A 114 19.72 -2.28 4.32
N GLY A 115 20.13 -1.05 4.69
CA GLY A 115 21.21 -0.33 4.01
C GLY A 115 21.00 -0.22 2.49
N TRP A 116 21.99 -0.66 1.68
CA TRP A 116 21.95 -0.58 0.23
C TRP A 116 20.83 -1.41 -0.44
N TRP A 117 20.31 -2.44 0.22
CA TRP A 117 19.16 -3.22 -0.26
C TRP A 117 17.91 -2.36 -0.43
N SER A 118 17.76 -1.31 0.34
CA SER A 118 16.66 -0.35 0.18
C SER A 118 16.68 0.33 -1.19
N LEU A 119 17.88 0.65 -1.69
CA LEU A 119 18.05 1.20 -3.03
C LEU A 119 17.73 0.16 -4.12
N VAL A 120 18.19 -1.07 -3.95
CA VAL A 120 17.88 -2.17 -4.90
C VAL A 120 16.37 -2.38 -5.01
N LEU A 121 15.66 -2.38 -3.89
CA LEU A 121 14.21 -2.52 -3.87
C LEU A 121 13.51 -1.32 -4.53
N ASP A 122 13.98 -0.10 -4.33
CA ASP A 122 13.42 1.07 -5.03
C ASP A 122 13.64 1.00 -6.54
N VAL A 123 14.82 0.56 -7.00
CA VAL A 123 15.09 0.33 -8.43
C VAL A 123 14.17 -0.76 -8.98
N ALA A 124 13.99 -1.86 -8.25
CA ALA A 124 13.03 -2.91 -8.62
C ALA A 124 11.59 -2.35 -8.65
N GLY A 125 11.23 -1.50 -7.67
CA GLY A 125 9.96 -0.78 -7.63
C GLY A 125 9.73 0.10 -8.86
N VAL A 126 10.75 0.81 -9.32
CA VAL A 126 10.69 1.58 -10.58
C VAL A 126 10.46 0.66 -11.77
N ALA A 127 11.18 -0.46 -11.88
CA ALA A 127 11.01 -1.42 -12.97
C ALA A 127 9.58 -2.00 -13.01
N VAL A 128 9.06 -2.40 -11.84
CA VAL A 128 7.66 -2.84 -11.70
C VAL A 128 6.69 -1.72 -12.04
N GLY A 129 7.00 -0.47 -11.66
CA GLY A 129 6.20 0.71 -11.97
C GLY A 129 6.09 0.98 -13.46
N VAL A 130 7.21 0.90 -14.19
CA VAL A 130 7.23 1.04 -15.66
C VAL A 130 6.44 -0.08 -16.32
N TRP A 131 6.60 -1.31 -15.85
CA TRP A 131 5.82 -2.44 -16.33
C TRP A 131 4.31 -2.23 -16.09
N ALA A 132 3.93 -1.84 -14.86
CA ALA A 132 2.54 -1.58 -14.48
C ALA A 132 1.94 -0.42 -15.27
N TRP A 133 2.70 0.67 -15.48
CA TRP A 133 2.29 1.81 -16.28
C TRP A 133 1.84 1.38 -17.68
N ARG A 134 2.70 0.60 -18.36
CA ARG A 134 2.39 0.05 -19.69
C ARG A 134 1.23 -0.94 -19.63
N ARG A 135 1.21 -1.79 -18.62
CA ARG A 135 0.20 -2.85 -18.46
C ARG A 135 -1.20 -2.29 -18.21
N PHE A 136 -1.31 -1.20 -17.45
CA PHE A 136 -2.58 -0.49 -17.19
C PHE A 136 -2.94 0.49 -18.29
N GLY A 137 -2.07 0.69 -19.29
CA GLY A 137 -2.28 1.61 -20.40
C GLY A 137 -2.34 3.06 -19.96
N LEU A 138 -1.54 3.45 -18.96
CA LEU A 138 -1.47 4.83 -18.47
C LEU A 138 -0.71 5.78 -19.44
N ASP A 139 -0.19 5.23 -20.54
CA ASP A 139 0.32 6.02 -21.66
C ASP A 139 -0.82 6.80 -22.34
N ASP A 140 -2.04 6.26 -22.33
CA ASP A 140 -3.24 6.93 -22.82
C ASP A 140 -3.63 8.10 -21.88
N PRO A 141 -3.72 9.34 -22.41
CA PRO A 141 -4.07 10.53 -21.64
C PRO A 141 -5.44 10.41 -20.93
N GLU A 142 -6.42 9.75 -21.54
CA GLU A 142 -7.75 9.61 -20.96
C GLU A 142 -7.74 8.66 -19.76
N ARG A 143 -7.08 7.50 -19.88
CA ARG A 143 -6.92 6.53 -18.80
C ARG A 143 -6.11 7.12 -17.62
N ARG A 144 -5.04 7.83 -17.94
CA ARG A 144 -4.22 8.54 -16.95
C ARG A 144 -5.03 9.62 -16.23
N SER A 145 -5.78 10.44 -16.95
CA SER A 145 -6.64 11.48 -16.37
C SER A 145 -7.73 10.88 -15.47
N ARG A 146 -8.33 9.75 -15.89
CA ARG A 146 -9.29 9.00 -15.08
C ARG A 146 -8.64 8.48 -13.80
N PHE A 147 -7.49 7.83 -13.90
CA PHE A 147 -6.74 7.35 -12.74
C PHE A 147 -6.39 8.49 -11.78
N LEU A 148 -5.87 9.61 -12.30
CA LEU A 148 -5.51 10.76 -11.47
C LEU A 148 -6.72 11.41 -10.78
N ARG A 149 -7.92 11.36 -11.38
CA ARG A 149 -9.14 11.93 -10.79
C ARG A 149 -9.85 10.97 -9.82
N THR A 150 -9.90 9.70 -10.15
CA THR A 150 -10.73 8.72 -9.43
C THR A 150 -9.94 7.67 -8.66
N GLY A 151 -8.65 7.48 -8.97
CA GLY A 151 -7.81 6.41 -8.43
C GLY A 151 -8.18 5.02 -8.93
N GLN A 152 -9.03 4.92 -9.93
CA GLN A 152 -9.54 3.65 -10.45
C GLN A 152 -8.65 3.12 -11.58
N LEU A 153 -8.42 1.81 -11.59
CA LEU A 153 -7.75 1.08 -12.66
C LEU A 153 -8.75 0.17 -13.35
N ASP A 154 -8.70 0.13 -14.69
CA ASP A 154 -9.54 -0.75 -15.48
C ASP A 154 -9.15 -2.23 -15.27
N ARG A 155 -10.15 -3.12 -15.39
CA ARG A 155 -9.91 -4.57 -15.34
C ARG A 155 -9.24 -5.11 -16.60
N THR A 156 -9.49 -4.44 -17.72
CA THR A 156 -8.97 -4.86 -19.01
C THR A 156 -7.52 -4.40 -19.18
N PHE A 157 -6.64 -5.36 -19.35
CA PHE A 157 -5.32 -5.05 -19.88
C PHE A 157 -5.44 -4.45 -21.29
N VAL A 158 -4.57 -3.53 -21.60
CA VAL A 158 -4.31 -3.21 -23.02
C VAL A 158 -3.58 -4.44 -23.58
N THR A 159 -4.33 -5.39 -24.13
CA THR A 159 -3.78 -6.34 -25.06
C THR A 159 -3.30 -5.49 -26.23
N GLY A 160 -1.97 -5.43 -26.40
CA GLY A 160 -1.36 -4.66 -27.46
C GLY A 160 -2.03 -5.02 -28.78
N GLY A 161 -2.84 -4.12 -29.28
CA GLY A 161 -3.35 -4.20 -30.62
C GLY A 161 -2.16 -4.15 -31.56
N ARG A 162 -1.79 -5.30 -32.11
CA ARG A 162 -1.10 -5.33 -33.38
C ARG A 162 -2.15 -4.94 -34.41
N GLY A 163 -2.17 -3.68 -34.80
CA GLY A 163 -2.68 -3.24 -36.08
C GLY A 163 -1.51 -3.17 -37.03
#